data_4d67d9ffebf38642e49dbfaf93eebfd2
#
_entry.id   4d67d9ffebf38642e49dbfaf93eebfd2
#
_cell.length_a   1.000
_cell.length_b   1.000
_cell.length_c   1.000
_cell.angle_alpha   90.00
_cell.angle_beta   90.00
_cell.angle_gamma   90.00
#
_symmetry.space_group_name_H-M   'P 1'
#
loop_
_entity.id
_entity.type
_entity.pdbx_description
1 polymer ?
#
loop_
_entity_poly.entity_id
_entity_poly.type
_entity_poly.pdbx_seq_one_letter_code
_entity_poly.pdbx_strand_id
1 'polypeptide(L)'
;FMQTSCRKYDNYRLANTTEALQDVLTKVKTLTAYRYEEEDALLNENRLQRYAKFQYLTGIFVLDENFSVLAHYDKAGKDESLLLSQIIGDKNAADILNYPQKTYADQICLNGNTYNYAISARQDKPGLVICYTDVTRFQNDKNELSLSTMLDVEMFRQDVIVIITDGTRVISTNCEQLEEKLVQYYPIADVLVGGDKLTPNTLLQLKNGSGTWYGMFTQYRDYYLYAFFPSR
;
A
#
# COMPACT_ATOMS: atom_id res chain seq x y z
N PHE A 1 9.45 -23.10 -1.31
CA PHE A 1 9.54 -22.31 -0.10
C PHE A 1 9.37 -20.81 -0.42
N MET A 2 10.26 -20.18 -1.19
CA MET A 2 10.23 -18.75 -1.54
C MET A 2 8.87 -18.29 -2.09
N GLN A 3 8.30 -19.01 -3.04
CA GLN A 3 6.95 -18.72 -3.57
C GLN A 3 5.87 -18.77 -2.47
N THR A 4 6.01 -19.70 -1.52
CA THR A 4 5.08 -19.79 -0.38
C THR A 4 5.20 -18.57 0.54
N SER A 5 6.43 -18.11 0.79
CA SER A 5 6.69 -16.92 1.60
C SER A 5 6.15 -15.65 0.91
N CYS A 6 6.40 -15.48 -0.40
CA CYS A 6 5.82 -14.38 -1.17
C CYS A 6 4.28 -14.39 -1.13
N ARG A 7 3.65 -15.58 -1.28
CA ARG A 7 2.20 -15.70 -1.17
C ARG A 7 1.66 -15.33 0.21
N LYS A 8 2.36 -15.75 1.29
CA LYS A 8 1.97 -15.37 2.65
C LYS A 8 2.08 -13.86 2.86
N TYR A 9 3.15 -13.25 2.38
CA TYR A 9 3.35 -11.80 2.45
C TYR A 9 2.27 -11.01 1.69
N ASP A 10 1.94 -11.42 0.46
CA ASP A 10 0.87 -10.81 -0.31
C ASP A 10 -0.49 -10.91 0.39
N ASN A 11 -0.80 -12.08 0.96
CA ASN A 11 -2.05 -12.28 1.72
C ASN A 11 -2.08 -11.41 2.98
N TYR A 12 -0.96 -11.28 3.67
CA TYR A 12 -0.84 -10.40 4.83
C TYR A 12 -1.05 -8.92 4.45
N ARG A 13 -0.38 -8.45 3.39
CA ARG A 13 -0.59 -7.09 2.88
C ARG A 13 -2.04 -6.83 2.51
N LEU A 14 -2.66 -7.78 1.80
CA LEU A 14 -4.06 -7.65 1.40
C LEU A 14 -4.99 -7.57 2.62
N ALA A 15 -4.77 -8.42 3.61
CA ALA A 15 -5.56 -8.42 4.85
C ALA A 15 -5.44 -7.08 5.58
N ASN A 16 -4.22 -6.57 5.77
CA ASN A 16 -3.98 -5.29 6.44
C ASN A 16 -4.58 -4.11 5.67
N THR A 17 -4.48 -4.10 4.34
CA THR A 17 -5.11 -3.06 3.52
C THR A 17 -6.63 -3.12 3.65
N THR A 18 -7.22 -4.31 3.61
CA THR A 18 -8.66 -4.51 3.76
C THR A 18 -9.15 -4.04 5.13
N GLU A 19 -8.44 -4.38 6.20
CA GLU A 19 -8.78 -3.94 7.56
C GLU A 19 -8.70 -2.42 7.69
N ALA A 20 -7.65 -1.79 7.16
CA ALA A 20 -7.48 -0.34 7.18
C ALA A 20 -8.57 0.39 6.36
N LEU A 21 -9.02 -0.18 5.24
CA LEU A 21 -10.14 0.36 4.46
C LEU A 21 -11.47 0.18 5.19
N GLN A 22 -11.70 -0.95 5.85
CA GLN A 22 -12.89 -1.17 6.69
C GLN A 22 -12.93 -0.22 7.89
N ASP A 23 -11.78 0.10 8.49
CA ASP A 23 -11.68 1.07 9.58
C ASP A 23 -12.13 2.46 9.12
N VAL A 24 -11.59 2.97 8.03
CA VAL A 24 -11.96 4.31 7.52
C VAL A 24 -13.42 4.34 7.04
N LEU A 25 -13.92 3.21 6.48
CA LEU A 25 -15.32 3.05 6.09
C LEU A 25 -16.26 3.11 7.32
N THR A 26 -15.88 2.45 8.41
CA THR A 26 -16.64 2.48 9.67
C THR A 26 -16.69 3.90 10.23
N LYS A 27 -15.58 4.62 10.18
CA LYS A 27 -15.50 6.00 10.65
C LYS A 27 -16.40 6.95 9.86
N VAL A 28 -16.40 6.89 8.51
CA VAL A 28 -17.30 7.74 7.72
C VAL A 28 -18.76 7.41 7.96
N LYS A 29 -19.12 6.11 8.09
CA LYS A 29 -20.48 5.70 8.42
C LYS A 29 -20.92 6.20 9.81
N THR A 30 -20.03 6.09 10.78
CA THR A 30 -20.34 6.58 12.14
C THR A 30 -20.56 8.08 12.13
N LEU A 31 -19.73 8.84 11.42
CA LEU A 31 -19.88 10.29 11.30
C LEU A 31 -21.19 10.68 10.62
N THR A 32 -21.59 10.01 9.54
CA THR A 32 -22.82 10.31 8.79
C THR A 32 -24.08 9.80 9.49
N ALA A 33 -24.00 8.70 10.26
CA ALA A 33 -25.13 8.13 10.98
C ALA A 33 -25.48 8.89 12.27
N TYR A 34 -24.59 9.74 12.74
CA TYR A 34 -24.82 10.50 13.97
C TYR A 34 -25.94 11.51 13.72
N ARG A 35 -27.09 11.33 14.40
CA ARG A 35 -28.17 12.30 14.36
C ARG A 35 -27.78 13.48 15.25
N TYR A 36 -27.41 14.54 14.61
CA TYR A 36 -27.13 15.80 15.31
C TYR A 36 -28.46 16.48 15.65
N GLU A 37 -28.59 16.90 16.89
CA GLU A 37 -29.75 17.71 17.33
C GLU A 37 -29.76 19.11 16.72
N GLU A 38 -28.57 19.58 16.28
CA GLU A 38 -28.37 20.88 15.67
C GLU A 38 -28.33 20.76 14.15
N GLU A 39 -29.10 21.58 13.49
CA GLU A 39 -29.03 21.74 12.03
C GLU A 39 -27.61 22.15 11.60
N ASP A 40 -27.13 21.54 10.53
CA ASP A 40 -25.78 21.80 9.97
C ASP A 40 -24.59 21.44 10.91
N ALA A 41 -24.78 20.56 11.87
CA ALA A 41 -23.71 20.14 12.78
C ALA A 41 -22.48 19.55 12.07
N LEU A 42 -22.65 18.95 10.87
CA LEU A 42 -21.57 18.46 10.02
C LEU A 42 -20.74 19.60 9.38
N LEU A 43 -21.27 20.83 9.35
CA LEU A 43 -20.57 21.97 8.79
C LEU A 43 -19.70 22.71 9.84
N ASN A 44 -19.72 22.26 11.09
CA ASN A 44 -18.92 22.85 12.14
C ASN A 44 -17.49 22.28 12.12
N GLU A 45 -16.53 23.06 11.64
CA GLU A 45 -15.12 22.67 11.53
C GLU A 45 -14.50 22.22 12.86
N ASN A 46 -14.85 22.85 13.98
CA ASN A 46 -14.37 22.43 15.30
C ASN A 46 -14.85 21.02 15.68
N ARG A 47 -16.06 20.65 15.27
CA ARG A 47 -16.59 19.28 15.46
C ARG A 47 -15.88 18.29 14.56
N LEU A 48 -15.68 18.62 13.29
CA LEU A 48 -14.90 17.81 12.36
C LEU A 48 -13.49 17.57 12.89
N GLN A 49 -12.84 18.63 13.38
CA GLN A 49 -11.52 18.52 14.00
C GLN A 49 -11.50 17.58 15.21
N ARG A 50 -12.47 17.73 16.13
CA ARG A 50 -12.56 16.85 17.31
C ARG A 50 -12.80 15.41 16.92
N TYR A 51 -13.71 15.19 15.97
CA TYR A 51 -13.99 13.85 15.45
C TYR A 51 -12.75 13.24 14.80
N ALA A 52 -12.09 13.98 13.90
CA ALA A 52 -10.88 13.53 13.23
C ALA A 52 -9.77 13.17 14.21
N LYS A 53 -9.53 14.02 15.23
CA LYS A 53 -8.55 13.74 16.28
C LYS A 53 -8.89 12.48 17.08
N PHE A 54 -10.16 12.31 17.47
CA PHE A 54 -10.62 11.16 18.24
C PHE A 54 -10.54 9.86 17.45
N GLN A 55 -10.83 9.92 16.14
CA GLN A 55 -10.81 8.78 15.25
C GLN A 55 -9.47 8.57 14.52
N TYR A 56 -8.44 9.36 14.83
CA TYR A 56 -7.14 9.30 14.18
C TYR A 56 -7.21 9.46 12.66
N LEU A 57 -8.13 10.29 12.15
CA LEU A 57 -8.21 10.65 10.75
C LEU A 57 -7.21 11.77 10.43
N THR A 58 -6.69 11.79 9.21
CA THR A 58 -5.90 12.90 8.68
C THR A 58 -6.80 14.04 8.28
N GLY A 59 -7.95 13.74 7.63
CA GLY A 59 -8.88 14.77 7.28
C GLY A 59 -10.29 14.26 6.96
N ILE A 60 -11.19 15.27 6.81
CA ILE A 60 -12.61 15.09 6.52
C ILE A 60 -13.02 16.19 5.55
N PHE A 61 -13.77 15.86 4.50
CA PHE A 61 -14.50 16.79 3.65
C PHE A 61 -16.00 16.55 3.79
N VAL A 62 -16.74 17.63 3.81
CA VAL A 62 -18.21 17.64 3.69
C VAL A 62 -18.55 18.42 2.42
N LEU A 63 -19.23 17.77 1.50
CA LEU A 63 -19.55 18.30 0.18
C LEU A 63 -21.06 18.43 -0.02
N ASP A 64 -21.46 19.35 -0.88
CA ASP A 64 -22.83 19.40 -1.41
C ASP A 64 -23.03 18.40 -2.59
N GLU A 65 -24.20 18.43 -3.17
CA GLU A 65 -24.58 17.60 -4.33
C GLU A 65 -23.81 17.94 -5.61
N ASN A 66 -23.18 19.13 -5.67
CA ASN A 66 -22.36 19.59 -6.79
C ASN A 66 -20.86 19.38 -6.54
N PHE A 67 -20.49 18.62 -5.47
CA PHE A 67 -19.13 18.40 -5.01
C PHE A 67 -18.41 19.67 -4.52
N SER A 68 -19.13 20.75 -4.20
CA SER A 68 -18.56 21.94 -3.58
C SER A 68 -18.29 21.67 -2.12
N VAL A 69 -17.13 22.09 -1.63
CA VAL A 69 -16.74 21.91 -0.23
C VAL A 69 -17.56 22.86 0.65
N LEU A 70 -18.35 22.31 1.55
CA LEU A 70 -19.14 23.05 2.54
C LEU A 70 -18.37 23.24 3.85
N ALA A 71 -17.63 22.22 4.28
CA ALA A 71 -16.76 22.25 5.44
C ALA A 71 -15.65 21.22 5.27
N HIS A 72 -14.50 21.46 5.90
CA HIS A 72 -13.40 20.52 5.88
C HIS A 72 -12.55 20.63 7.13
N TYR A 73 -11.78 19.59 7.37
CA TYR A 73 -10.67 19.56 8.30
C TYR A 73 -9.54 18.75 7.71
N ASP A 74 -8.34 19.30 7.69
CA ASP A 74 -7.11 18.59 7.35
C ASP A 74 -6.02 18.93 8.37
N LYS A 75 -5.37 17.89 8.86
CA LYS A 75 -4.23 18.00 9.80
C LYS A 75 -2.94 18.38 9.09
N ALA A 76 -2.76 17.98 7.84
CA ALA A 76 -1.47 18.02 7.15
C ALA A 76 -1.35 19.18 6.17
N GLY A 77 -2.45 19.69 5.61
CA GLY A 77 -2.49 20.80 4.63
C GLY A 77 -1.73 20.53 3.32
N LYS A 78 -1.33 19.27 3.08
CA LYS A 78 -0.58 18.85 1.89
C LYS A 78 -1.48 18.02 0.99
N ASP A 79 -1.41 18.27 -0.30
CA ASP A 79 -2.12 17.51 -1.33
C ASP A 79 -3.66 17.51 -1.24
N GLU A 80 -4.26 18.27 -0.32
CA GLU A 80 -5.69 18.26 0.00
C GLU A 80 -6.58 18.45 -1.25
N SER A 81 -6.32 19.50 -2.02
CA SER A 81 -7.09 19.82 -3.22
C SER A 81 -6.91 18.76 -4.31
N LEU A 82 -5.71 18.22 -4.45
CA LEU A 82 -5.40 17.16 -5.41
C LEU A 82 -6.07 15.85 -5.00
N LEU A 83 -5.99 15.50 -3.71
CA LEU A 83 -6.65 14.32 -3.15
C LEU A 83 -8.16 14.38 -3.39
N LEU A 84 -8.78 15.51 -3.05
CA LEU A 84 -10.22 15.72 -3.25
C LEU A 84 -10.58 15.60 -4.74
N SER A 85 -9.83 16.25 -5.63
CA SER A 85 -10.12 16.23 -7.07
C SER A 85 -10.06 14.82 -7.66
N GLN A 86 -9.15 13.98 -7.19
CA GLN A 86 -9.07 12.58 -7.62
C GLN A 86 -10.22 11.74 -7.07
N ILE A 87 -10.58 11.94 -5.79
CA ILE A 87 -11.70 11.20 -5.17
C ILE A 87 -13.03 11.52 -5.86
N ILE A 88 -13.33 12.81 -6.11
CA ILE A 88 -14.59 13.21 -6.76
C ILE A 88 -14.60 12.93 -8.26
N GLY A 89 -13.43 12.82 -8.90
CA GLY A 89 -13.29 12.41 -10.29
C GLY A 89 -13.61 10.94 -10.53
N ASP A 90 -13.67 10.13 -9.49
CA ASP A 90 -14.08 8.72 -9.59
C ASP A 90 -15.62 8.62 -9.71
N LYS A 91 -16.07 7.73 -10.59
CA LYS A 91 -17.48 7.39 -10.75
C LYS A 91 -18.20 6.98 -9.46
N ASN A 92 -17.46 6.49 -8.47
CA ASN A 92 -18.02 6.04 -7.19
C ASN A 92 -18.59 7.21 -6.35
N ALA A 93 -18.04 8.41 -6.43
CA ALA A 93 -18.60 9.58 -5.77
C ALA A 93 -19.97 9.95 -6.33
N ALA A 94 -20.12 9.96 -7.66
CA ALA A 94 -21.40 10.20 -8.33
C ALA A 94 -22.41 9.07 -8.07
N ASP A 95 -21.95 7.82 -8.02
CA ASP A 95 -22.82 6.66 -7.72
C ASP A 95 -23.39 6.74 -6.30
N ILE A 96 -22.65 7.21 -5.31
CA ILE A 96 -23.14 7.39 -3.94
C ILE A 96 -24.21 8.50 -3.86
N LEU A 97 -24.10 9.58 -4.62
CA LEU A 97 -25.16 10.60 -4.69
C LEU A 97 -26.46 10.03 -5.23
N ASN A 98 -26.39 9.16 -6.25
CA ASN A 98 -27.55 8.51 -6.83
C ASN A 98 -28.10 7.38 -5.95
N TYR A 99 -27.25 6.75 -5.15
CA TYR A 99 -27.58 5.62 -4.26
C TYR A 99 -27.04 5.87 -2.85
N PRO A 100 -27.70 6.71 -2.04
CA PRO A 100 -27.18 7.16 -0.75
C PRO A 100 -26.95 6.06 0.31
N GLN A 101 -27.50 4.85 0.09
CA GLN A 101 -27.26 3.68 0.93
C GLN A 101 -25.89 3.03 0.69
N LYS A 102 -25.23 3.35 -0.41
CA LYS A 102 -23.89 2.85 -0.72
C LYS A 102 -22.83 3.63 0.05
N THR A 103 -21.73 2.96 0.30
CA THR A 103 -20.49 3.54 0.80
C THR A 103 -19.34 2.93 0.03
N TYR A 104 -18.29 3.68 -0.15
CA TYR A 104 -17.12 3.24 -0.89
C TYR A 104 -15.85 3.55 -0.12
N ALA A 105 -14.86 2.67 -0.17
CA ALA A 105 -13.54 2.92 0.38
C ALA A 105 -12.47 2.38 -0.58
N ASP A 106 -11.39 3.14 -0.72
CA ASP A 106 -10.26 2.75 -1.55
C ASP A 106 -8.97 3.41 -1.05
N GLN A 107 -7.87 3.05 -1.70
CA GLN A 107 -6.55 3.60 -1.45
C GLN A 107 -6.06 4.38 -2.66
N ILE A 108 -5.44 5.52 -2.41
CA ILE A 108 -4.89 6.40 -3.44
C ILE A 108 -3.45 6.77 -3.11
N CYS A 109 -2.58 6.76 -4.13
CA CYS A 109 -1.19 7.19 -4.00
C CYS A 109 -1.00 8.53 -4.73
N LEU A 110 -0.56 9.57 -3.98
CA LEU A 110 -0.32 10.91 -4.49
C LEU A 110 1.04 11.42 -4.04
N ASN A 111 1.86 11.84 -4.97
CA ASN A 111 3.17 12.47 -4.67
C ASN A 111 4.03 11.65 -3.68
N GLY A 112 3.95 10.31 -3.76
CA GLY A 112 4.67 9.41 -2.86
C GLY A 112 4.00 9.20 -1.49
N ASN A 113 2.86 9.84 -1.23
CA ASN A 113 2.03 9.60 -0.06
C ASN A 113 0.88 8.65 -0.40
N THR A 114 0.51 7.81 0.55
CA THR A 114 -0.61 6.87 0.40
C THR A 114 -1.72 7.22 1.38
N TYR A 115 -2.93 7.34 0.84
CA TYR A 115 -4.13 7.70 1.60
C TYR A 115 -5.18 6.60 1.47
N ASN A 116 -5.69 6.13 2.59
CA ASN A 116 -6.94 5.35 2.63
C ASN A 116 -8.08 6.34 2.79
N TYR A 117 -9.11 6.23 1.97
CA TYR A 117 -10.28 7.09 2.07
C TYR A 117 -11.59 6.30 2.01
N ALA A 118 -12.64 6.88 2.52
CA ALA A 118 -14.00 6.35 2.41
C ALA A 118 -15.00 7.47 2.18
N ILE A 119 -16.03 7.18 1.38
CA ILE A 119 -17.09 8.10 1.01
C ILE A 119 -18.43 7.53 1.47
N SER A 120 -19.27 8.39 2.03
CA SER A 120 -20.67 8.10 2.35
C SER A 120 -21.56 9.29 2.01
N ALA A 121 -22.80 9.06 1.67
CA ALA A 121 -23.78 10.14 1.53
C ALA A 121 -24.05 10.79 2.89
N ARG A 122 -24.30 12.07 2.89
CA ARG A 122 -24.89 12.78 4.02
C ARG A 122 -26.29 12.24 4.30
N GLN A 123 -26.70 12.20 5.56
CA GLN A 123 -28.01 11.72 5.97
C GLN A 123 -29.01 12.87 6.23
N ASP A 124 -28.49 14.09 6.36
CA ASP A 124 -29.26 15.31 6.67
C ASP A 124 -29.71 16.04 5.40
N LYS A 125 -28.84 16.14 4.41
CA LYS A 125 -29.05 16.87 3.13
C LYS A 125 -28.34 16.15 1.99
N PRO A 126 -28.69 16.38 0.72
CA PRO A 126 -27.93 15.85 -0.42
C PRO A 126 -26.47 16.28 -0.35
N GLY A 127 -25.56 15.34 -0.60
CA GLY A 127 -24.13 15.59 -0.55
C GLY A 127 -23.35 14.41 0.00
N LEU A 128 -22.06 14.61 0.17
CA LEU A 128 -21.11 13.56 0.54
C LEU A 128 -20.31 13.94 1.80
N VAL A 129 -19.87 12.92 2.52
CA VAL A 129 -18.82 13.01 3.53
C VAL A 129 -17.69 12.09 3.10
N ILE A 130 -16.47 12.61 3.11
CA ILE A 130 -15.24 11.86 2.81
C ILE A 130 -14.36 11.90 4.07
N CYS A 131 -13.95 10.73 4.54
CA CYS A 131 -12.93 10.61 5.58
C CYS A 131 -11.69 9.99 4.97
N TYR A 132 -10.49 10.45 5.37
CA TYR A 132 -9.24 9.88 4.90
C TYR A 132 -8.16 9.85 5.97
N THR A 133 -7.22 8.91 5.79
CA THR A 133 -6.08 8.70 6.66
C THR A 133 -4.81 8.58 5.81
N ASP A 134 -3.79 9.35 6.13
CA ASP A 134 -2.44 9.18 5.57
C ASP A 134 -1.80 7.95 6.22
N VAL A 135 -1.57 6.94 5.39
CA VAL A 135 -0.96 5.66 5.80
C VAL A 135 0.48 5.52 5.29
N THR A 136 1.07 6.57 4.75
CA THR A 136 2.41 6.58 4.16
C THR A 136 3.47 6.04 5.13
N ARG A 137 3.41 6.44 6.38
CA ARG A 137 4.35 5.99 7.42
C ARG A 137 4.21 4.51 7.73
N PHE A 138 2.97 4.00 7.79
CA PHE A 138 2.72 2.58 8.07
C PHE A 138 3.15 1.67 6.92
N GLN A 139 3.13 2.16 5.68
CA GLN A 139 3.65 1.42 4.54
C GLN A 139 5.18 1.44 4.47
N ASN A 140 5.80 2.49 5.00
CA ASN A 140 7.25 2.67 5.04
C ASN A 140 7.89 2.08 6.31
N ASP A 141 7.11 1.83 7.36
CA ASP A 141 7.60 1.15 8.57
C ASP A 141 7.82 -0.34 8.26
N LYS A 142 9.04 -0.64 7.85
CA LYS A 142 9.55 -1.96 7.48
C LYS A 142 9.54 -2.99 8.63
N ASN A 143 9.02 -2.64 9.80
CA ASN A 143 9.38 -3.31 11.04
C ASN A 143 8.47 -4.46 11.47
N GLU A 144 7.30 -4.70 10.89
CA GLU A 144 6.45 -5.75 11.43
C GLU A 144 6.39 -7.02 10.60
N LEU A 145 6.41 -6.96 9.27
CA LEU A 145 6.50 -8.16 8.42
C LEU A 145 7.03 -7.77 7.04
N SER A 146 8.33 -7.63 6.95
CA SER A 146 8.99 -7.52 5.63
C SER A 146 9.06 -8.90 4.97
N LEU A 147 9.22 -8.93 3.66
CA LEU A 147 9.45 -10.18 2.94
C LEU A 147 10.74 -10.87 3.43
N SER A 148 11.73 -10.09 3.92
CA SER A 148 12.95 -10.60 4.53
C SER A 148 12.71 -11.33 5.84
N THR A 149 11.85 -10.81 6.73
CA THR A 149 11.47 -11.50 7.97
C THR A 149 10.65 -12.77 7.70
N MET A 150 9.89 -12.79 6.62
CA MET A 150 9.14 -13.99 6.23
C MET A 150 9.98 -15.06 5.52
N LEU A 151 11.14 -14.69 5.00
CA LEU A 151 12.06 -15.63 4.38
C LEU A 151 12.85 -16.44 5.39
N ASP A 152 12.73 -16.16 6.67
CA ASP A 152 13.44 -16.84 7.76
C ASP A 152 14.78 -17.44 7.32
N VAL A 153 15.77 -16.56 7.22
CA VAL A 153 17.06 -16.83 6.55
C VAL A 153 17.83 -17.97 7.23
N GLU A 154 17.48 -18.31 8.46
CA GLU A 154 18.06 -19.41 9.21
C GLU A 154 17.74 -20.78 8.61
N MET A 155 16.68 -20.88 7.80
CA MET A 155 16.33 -22.13 7.10
C MET A 155 17.20 -22.43 5.88
N PHE A 156 17.91 -21.45 5.34
CA PHE A 156 18.83 -21.69 4.24
C PHE A 156 20.21 -22.05 4.79
N ARG A 157 20.86 -23.04 4.15
CA ARG A 157 22.26 -23.35 4.44
C ARG A 157 23.07 -22.06 4.26
N GLN A 158 24.03 -21.81 5.13
CA GLN A 158 24.87 -20.60 5.12
C GLN A 158 25.61 -20.33 3.80
N ASP A 159 25.67 -21.36 2.95
CA ASP A 159 26.33 -21.34 1.66
C ASP A 159 25.40 -21.05 0.47
N VAL A 160 24.10 -20.87 0.67
CA VAL A 160 23.12 -20.58 -0.40
C VAL A 160 22.82 -19.09 -0.44
N ILE A 161 22.90 -18.48 -1.62
CA ILE A 161 22.47 -17.10 -1.85
C ILE A 161 21.04 -17.11 -2.38
N VAL A 162 20.16 -16.41 -1.70
CA VAL A 162 18.76 -16.21 -2.09
C VAL A 162 18.52 -14.73 -2.38
N ILE A 163 17.89 -14.42 -3.51
CA ILE A 163 17.59 -13.05 -3.91
C ILE A 163 16.17 -12.97 -4.44
N ILE A 164 15.41 -12.01 -3.97
CA ILE A 164 14.09 -11.67 -4.49
C ILE A 164 14.14 -10.25 -5.04
N THR A 165 13.73 -10.07 -6.28
CA THR A 165 13.68 -8.76 -6.96
C THR A 165 12.29 -8.51 -7.55
N ASP A 166 11.97 -7.24 -7.82
CA ASP A 166 10.85 -6.81 -8.66
C ASP A 166 11.28 -6.51 -10.10
N GLY A 167 12.48 -6.95 -10.48
CA GLY A 167 13.11 -6.62 -11.76
C GLY A 167 13.91 -5.31 -11.76
N THR A 168 13.68 -4.44 -10.78
CA THR A 168 14.37 -3.14 -10.67
C THR A 168 15.23 -3.07 -9.41
N ARG A 169 14.72 -3.57 -8.29
CA ARG A 169 15.37 -3.55 -6.98
C ARG A 169 15.41 -4.93 -6.36
N VAL A 170 16.40 -5.13 -5.51
CA VAL A 170 16.41 -6.28 -4.60
C VAL A 170 15.47 -5.96 -3.44
N ILE A 171 14.44 -6.77 -3.29
CA ILE A 171 13.42 -6.62 -2.24
C ILE A 171 13.86 -7.35 -0.98
N SER A 172 14.49 -8.52 -1.14
CA SER A 172 14.98 -9.33 -0.03
C SER A 172 16.10 -10.24 -0.47
N THR A 173 17.08 -10.44 0.42
CA THR A 173 18.21 -11.35 0.21
C THR A 173 18.81 -11.75 1.55
N ASN A 174 19.48 -12.91 1.60
CA ASN A 174 20.32 -13.30 2.74
C ASN A 174 21.77 -12.77 2.63
N CYS A 175 22.04 -11.89 1.67
CA CYS A 175 23.33 -11.23 1.50
C CYS A 175 23.16 -9.76 1.84
N GLU A 176 23.55 -9.34 3.06
CA GLU A 176 23.39 -7.98 3.59
C GLU A 176 23.93 -6.88 2.65
N GLN A 177 24.96 -7.21 1.87
CA GLN A 177 25.53 -6.27 0.91
C GLN A 177 24.59 -5.94 -0.26
N LEU A 178 23.52 -6.69 -0.41
CA LEU A 178 22.60 -6.67 -1.54
C LEU A 178 21.22 -6.08 -1.20
N GLU A 179 20.90 -5.83 0.05
CA GLU A 179 19.60 -5.28 0.44
C GLU A 179 19.38 -3.88 -0.13
N GLU A 180 18.17 -3.65 -0.64
CA GLU A 180 17.65 -2.36 -1.12
C GLU A 180 18.37 -1.71 -2.31
N LYS A 181 19.36 -2.36 -2.89
CA LYS A 181 20.06 -1.77 -4.02
C LYS A 181 19.30 -1.97 -5.33
N LEU A 182 19.52 -1.06 -6.27
CA LEU A 182 19.06 -1.24 -7.64
C LEU A 182 19.82 -2.42 -8.27
N VAL A 183 19.10 -3.29 -8.94
CA VAL A 183 19.65 -4.52 -9.57
C VAL A 183 20.82 -4.20 -10.51
N GLN A 184 20.80 -3.07 -11.21
CA GLN A 184 21.83 -2.64 -12.14
C GLN A 184 23.21 -2.37 -11.52
N TYR A 185 23.32 -2.19 -10.22
CA TYR A 185 24.59 -1.89 -9.54
C TYR A 185 25.32 -3.12 -9.01
N TYR A 186 24.87 -4.31 -9.42
CA TYR A 186 25.43 -5.56 -8.93
C TYR A 186 26.46 -6.16 -9.89
N PRO A 187 27.48 -6.85 -9.34
CA PRO A 187 28.36 -7.70 -10.14
C PRO A 187 27.61 -8.84 -10.86
N ILE A 188 26.40 -9.12 -10.43
CA ILE A 188 25.50 -10.15 -11.00
C ILE A 188 24.31 -9.52 -11.74
N ALA A 189 24.38 -8.22 -12.03
CA ALA A 189 23.31 -7.48 -12.67
C ALA A 189 22.83 -8.13 -13.98
N ASP A 190 23.76 -8.63 -14.78
CA ASP A 190 23.43 -9.31 -16.05
C ASP A 190 22.53 -10.54 -15.85
N VAL A 191 22.65 -11.22 -14.71
CA VAL A 191 21.82 -12.36 -14.35
C VAL A 191 20.49 -11.92 -13.75
N LEU A 192 20.47 -10.83 -12.98
CA LEU A 192 19.27 -10.35 -12.29
C LEU A 192 18.39 -9.46 -13.17
N VAL A 193 19.00 -8.60 -14.01
CA VAL A 193 18.28 -7.72 -14.96
C VAL A 193 17.74 -8.49 -16.15
N GLY A 194 18.30 -9.67 -16.42
CA GLY A 194 17.88 -10.52 -17.53
C GLY A 194 16.54 -11.23 -17.33
N GLY A 195 15.76 -10.94 -16.25
CA GLY A 195 14.50 -11.61 -15.94
C GLY A 195 13.57 -11.76 -17.15
N ASP A 196 13.42 -10.71 -17.95
CA ASP A 196 12.63 -10.74 -19.18
C ASP A 196 13.27 -11.54 -20.32
N LYS A 197 14.58 -11.79 -20.27
CA LYS A 197 15.36 -12.50 -21.28
C LYS A 197 15.71 -13.92 -20.89
N LEU A 198 15.56 -14.28 -19.62
CA LEU A 198 15.88 -15.58 -19.09
C LEU A 198 14.62 -16.44 -19.00
N THR A 199 14.71 -17.67 -19.41
CA THR A 199 13.64 -18.64 -19.23
C THR A 199 13.61 -19.11 -17.77
N PRO A 200 12.47 -19.00 -17.04
CA PRO A 200 12.35 -19.53 -15.69
C PRO A 200 12.74 -21.01 -15.61
N ASN A 201 13.34 -21.39 -14.48
CA ASN A 201 13.83 -22.75 -14.21
C ASN A 201 15.00 -23.21 -15.11
N THR A 202 15.71 -22.28 -15.74
CA THR A 202 16.95 -22.55 -16.45
C THR A 202 18.13 -22.44 -15.49
N LEU A 203 19.12 -23.32 -15.62
CA LEU A 203 20.33 -23.28 -14.82
C LEU A 203 21.15 -22.04 -15.16
N LEU A 204 21.42 -21.23 -14.14
CA LEU A 204 22.26 -20.04 -14.22
C LEU A 204 23.62 -20.31 -13.58
N GLN A 205 24.67 -19.80 -14.17
CA GLN A 205 26.01 -19.82 -13.59
C GLN A 205 26.44 -18.41 -13.23
N LEU A 206 26.82 -18.23 -11.99
CA LEU A 206 27.35 -16.99 -11.45
C LEU A 206 28.82 -17.15 -11.15
N LYS A 207 29.66 -16.26 -11.68
CA LYS A 207 31.10 -16.19 -11.37
C LYS A 207 31.37 -14.87 -10.67
N ASN A 208 31.86 -14.93 -9.45
CA ASN A 208 32.42 -13.76 -8.78
C ASN A 208 33.85 -14.07 -8.32
N GLY A 209 34.59 -13.08 -7.84
CA GLY A 209 35.98 -13.25 -7.41
C GLY A 209 36.22 -14.31 -6.33
N SER A 210 35.16 -14.76 -5.66
CA SER A 210 35.20 -15.76 -4.58
C SER A 210 34.81 -17.18 -5.03
N GLY A 211 34.35 -17.37 -6.28
CA GLY A 211 33.99 -18.71 -6.76
C GLY A 211 32.97 -18.74 -7.87
N THR A 212 32.53 -19.96 -8.17
CA THR A 212 31.45 -20.23 -9.13
C THR A 212 30.24 -20.71 -8.38
N TRP A 213 29.08 -20.15 -8.72
CA TRP A 213 27.81 -20.48 -8.13
C TRP A 213 26.85 -20.93 -9.23
N TYR A 214 26.04 -21.92 -8.94
CA TYR A 214 25.02 -22.40 -9.85
C TYR A 214 23.65 -22.19 -9.21
N GLY A 215 22.70 -21.74 -9.99
CA GLY A 215 21.38 -21.45 -9.47
C GLY A 215 20.30 -21.50 -10.52
N MET A 216 19.12 -21.22 -10.07
CA MET A 216 17.93 -21.11 -10.91
C MET A 216 17.12 -19.92 -10.43
N PHE A 217 16.30 -19.38 -11.32
CA PHE A 217 15.26 -18.44 -10.92
C PHE A 217 13.89 -18.97 -11.31
N THR A 218 12.90 -18.53 -10.57
CA THR A 218 11.48 -18.71 -10.90
C THR A 218 10.76 -17.40 -10.73
N GLN A 219 9.65 -17.22 -11.45
CA GLN A 219 8.82 -16.02 -11.33
C GLN A 219 7.57 -16.36 -10.52
N TYR A 220 7.19 -15.44 -9.64
CA TYR A 220 5.92 -15.46 -8.93
C TYR A 220 5.31 -14.07 -8.97
N ARG A 221 4.24 -13.87 -9.79
CA ARG A 221 3.66 -12.54 -10.09
C ARG A 221 4.74 -11.60 -10.61
N ASP A 222 4.92 -10.46 -9.92
CA ASP A 222 5.92 -9.43 -10.25
C ASP A 222 7.29 -9.67 -9.60
N TYR A 223 7.46 -10.82 -8.89
CA TYR A 223 8.70 -11.14 -8.21
C TYR A 223 9.52 -12.16 -8.99
N TYR A 224 10.82 -11.90 -9.05
CA TYR A 224 11.85 -12.84 -9.56
C TYR A 224 12.62 -13.43 -8.38
N LEU A 225 12.57 -14.74 -8.23
CA LEU A 225 13.09 -15.47 -7.09
C LEU A 225 14.31 -16.29 -7.52
N TYR A 226 15.50 -15.90 -7.04
CA TYR A 226 16.78 -16.56 -7.38
C TYR A 226 17.30 -17.35 -6.19
N ALA A 227 17.89 -18.51 -6.45
CA ALA A 227 18.64 -19.30 -5.49
C ALA A 227 19.92 -19.81 -6.12
N PHE A 228 21.07 -19.54 -5.51
CA PHE A 228 22.39 -19.93 -5.99
C PHE A 228 23.12 -20.76 -4.93
N PHE A 229 23.76 -21.83 -5.38
CA PHE A 229 24.55 -22.77 -4.59
C PHE A 229 26.01 -22.69 -5.02
N PRO A 230 26.99 -22.74 -4.11
CA PRO A 230 28.39 -22.75 -4.45
C PRO A 230 28.74 -24.04 -5.25
N SER A 231 29.59 -23.88 -6.25
CA SER A 231 30.27 -25.03 -6.84
C SER A 231 31.21 -25.65 -5.80
N ARG A 232 31.02 -26.89 -5.47
CA ARG A 232 31.96 -27.66 -4.67
C ARG A 232 33.16 -28.07 -5.52
#